data_cec49aee14e9c9313ee7d2d2e40d0b16
#
_entry.id   cec49aee14e9c9313ee7d2d2e40d0b16
#
_cell.length_a   1.000
_cell.length_b   1.000
_cell.length_c   1.000
_cell.angle_alpha   90.00
_cell.angle_beta   90.00
_cell.angle_gamma   90.00
#
_symmetry.space_group_name_H-M   'P 1'
#
loop_
_entity.id
_entity.type
_entity.pdbx_description
1 polymer ?
#
loop_
_entity_poly.entity_id
_entity_poly.type
_entity_poly.pdbx_seq_one_letter_code
_entity_poly.pdbx_strand_id
1 'polypeptide(L)'
;MPLRLNAITNNSQDPALLAGILGPIVQANDSAFVTPDGSYIHGRTEMIDTKTGQLIGHYVFTYKVHNEKKSLEILDIDLMLASQTRTRVTFLKRLPESSDANEYYDVEAAGMGQHLQVETVNRHTVAEQIEGTERDVSVCAFPFKLTVYKNLKALNKHFGFHRHKKIGKTCMKTAGFSDTFAAPGNVFAKEDAQPYSFMIGTVRSFRDVSICIDEQKLYFVLAQVETALGIIPVAMGREVFDLKKLRKGCVIGMNADVKVDLSTPEDFKG
;
A
#
# COMPACT_ATOMS: atom_id res chain seq x y z
N MET A 1 -9.88 -5.81 11.50
CA MET A 1 -9.41 -6.10 10.14
C MET A 1 -9.46 -4.82 9.32
N PRO A 2 -8.37 -4.19 9.01
CA PRO A 2 -8.41 -3.04 8.12
C PRO A 2 -8.19 -3.52 6.69
N LEU A 3 -9.23 -4.11 6.08
CA LEU A 3 -9.28 -4.15 4.63
C LEU A 3 -9.15 -2.72 4.16
N ARG A 4 -8.08 -2.35 3.47
CA ARG A 4 -7.81 -0.97 2.99
C ARG A 4 -8.86 -0.47 1.98
N LEU A 5 -10.08 -0.98 2.10
CA LEU A 5 -11.25 -0.57 1.32
C LEU A 5 -11.61 0.89 1.53
N ASN A 6 -11.19 1.51 2.63
CA ASN A 6 -11.36 2.94 2.88
C ASN A 6 -10.68 3.83 1.82
N ALA A 7 -9.67 3.33 1.12
CA ALA A 7 -9.07 4.02 -0.03
C ALA A 7 -9.94 3.93 -1.30
N ILE A 8 -10.86 2.98 -1.35
CA ILE A 8 -11.66 2.63 -2.54
C ILE A 8 -13.11 3.09 -2.39
N THR A 9 -13.71 2.91 -1.19
CA THR A 9 -15.12 3.22 -0.94
C THR A 9 -15.33 3.78 0.46
N ASN A 10 -16.36 4.62 0.61
CA ASN A 10 -16.82 5.12 1.92
C ASN A 10 -17.56 4.05 2.74
N ASN A 11 -17.98 2.94 2.10
CA ASN A 11 -18.72 1.84 2.75
C ASN A 11 -17.79 0.70 3.21
N SER A 12 -16.53 0.98 3.49
CA SER A 12 -15.52 0.00 3.84
C SER A 12 -15.82 -0.86 5.07
N GLN A 13 -16.76 -0.44 5.91
CA GLN A 13 -17.18 -1.16 7.12
C GLN A 13 -18.51 -1.92 6.94
N ASP A 14 -19.06 -2.00 5.72
CA ASP A 14 -20.27 -2.74 5.44
C ASP A 14 -20.05 -4.25 5.72
N PRO A 15 -20.82 -4.85 6.66
CA PRO A 15 -20.69 -6.27 7.00
C PRO A 15 -20.93 -7.20 5.80
N ALA A 16 -21.82 -6.83 4.86
CA ALA A 16 -22.09 -7.62 3.66
C ALA A 16 -20.88 -7.62 2.73
N LEU A 17 -20.21 -6.46 2.57
CA LEU A 17 -18.99 -6.34 1.80
C LEU A 17 -17.86 -7.19 2.39
N LEU A 18 -17.70 -7.16 3.71
CA LEU A 18 -16.69 -7.95 4.40
C LEU A 18 -16.99 -9.46 4.29
N ALA A 19 -18.25 -9.87 4.44
CA ALA A 19 -18.66 -11.27 4.27
C ALA A 19 -18.44 -11.76 2.84
N GLY A 20 -18.71 -10.92 1.83
CA GLY A 20 -18.49 -11.22 0.41
C GLY A 20 -17.02 -11.44 0.05
N ILE A 21 -16.09 -10.83 0.79
CA ILE A 21 -14.65 -11.09 0.63
C ILE A 21 -14.27 -12.43 1.28
N LEU A 22 -14.84 -12.74 2.45
CA LEU A 22 -14.53 -13.97 3.17
C LEU A 22 -14.98 -15.23 2.43
N GLY A 23 -16.15 -15.19 1.78
CA GLY A 23 -16.72 -16.34 1.07
C GLY A 23 -15.80 -16.94 0.01
N PRO A 24 -15.31 -16.16 -0.98
CA PRO A 24 -14.35 -16.65 -1.96
C PRO A 24 -13.04 -17.15 -1.37
N ILE A 25 -12.53 -16.49 -0.33
CA ILE A 25 -11.26 -16.85 0.33
C ILE A 25 -11.35 -18.25 0.96
N VAL A 26 -12.47 -18.55 1.63
CA VAL A 26 -12.69 -19.87 2.25
C VAL A 26 -12.79 -20.99 1.19
N GLN A 27 -13.23 -20.64 -0.03
CA GLN A 27 -13.39 -21.57 -1.14
C GLN A 27 -12.13 -21.70 -2.02
N ALA A 28 -11.26 -20.68 -2.01
CA ALA A 28 -10.07 -20.65 -2.86
C ALA A 28 -8.93 -21.45 -2.24
N ASN A 29 -8.83 -22.73 -2.65
CA ASN A 29 -7.68 -23.58 -2.27
C ASN A 29 -6.49 -23.45 -3.25
N ASP A 30 -6.52 -22.54 -4.21
CA ASP A 30 -5.67 -22.63 -5.39
C ASP A 30 -4.26 -22.03 -5.24
N SER A 31 -4.00 -21.28 -4.16
CA SER A 31 -2.70 -20.63 -3.96
C SER A 31 -2.42 -20.40 -2.48
N ALA A 32 -2.11 -21.48 -1.76
CA ALA A 32 -1.79 -21.40 -0.35
C ALA A 32 -0.34 -21.85 -0.09
N PHE A 33 0.38 -21.08 0.71
CA PHE A 33 1.68 -21.41 1.25
C PHE A 33 1.52 -21.79 2.73
N VAL A 34 2.03 -22.95 3.11
CA VAL A 34 2.09 -23.40 4.51
C VAL A 34 3.50 -23.16 5.02
N THR A 35 3.66 -22.48 6.15
CA THR A 35 4.99 -22.27 6.73
C THR A 35 5.64 -23.60 7.09
N PRO A 36 6.99 -23.70 7.06
CA PRO A 36 7.70 -24.97 7.29
C PRO A 36 7.39 -25.62 8.64
N ASP A 37 7.05 -24.82 9.66
CA ASP A 37 6.64 -25.28 10.99
C ASP A 37 5.14 -25.61 11.08
N GLY A 38 4.39 -25.36 10.02
CA GLY A 38 2.94 -25.60 9.98
C GLY A 38 2.10 -24.64 10.82
N SER A 39 2.70 -23.55 11.32
CA SER A 39 2.01 -22.61 12.22
C SER A 39 1.09 -21.63 11.51
N TYR A 40 1.37 -21.32 10.23
CA TYR A 40 0.60 -20.37 9.45
C TYR A 40 0.30 -20.89 8.05
N ILE A 41 -0.84 -20.47 7.54
CA ILE A 41 -1.23 -20.63 6.12
C ILE A 41 -1.44 -19.26 5.54
N HIS A 42 -0.70 -18.95 4.48
CA HIS A 42 -0.90 -17.76 3.67
C HIS A 42 -1.54 -18.14 2.35
N GLY A 43 -2.55 -17.39 1.97
CA GLY A 43 -3.21 -17.61 0.70
C GLY A 43 -3.47 -16.30 0.00
N ARG A 44 -3.74 -16.42 -1.31
CA ARG A 44 -4.17 -15.29 -2.12
C ARG A 44 -5.19 -15.72 -3.15
N THR A 45 -6.15 -14.84 -3.41
CA THR A 45 -7.15 -14.97 -4.46
C THR A 45 -7.06 -13.78 -5.38
N GLU A 46 -7.18 -14.01 -6.67
CA GLU A 46 -7.09 -12.97 -7.69
C GLU A 46 -8.20 -11.94 -7.55
N MET A 47 -7.83 -10.67 -7.70
CA MET A 47 -8.74 -9.54 -7.82
C MET A 47 -8.76 -9.08 -9.26
N ILE A 48 -9.88 -9.32 -9.94
CA ILE A 48 -10.02 -9.11 -11.38
C ILE A 48 -10.89 -7.88 -11.66
N ASP A 49 -10.47 -7.05 -12.63
CA ASP A 49 -11.31 -5.98 -13.16
C ASP A 49 -12.49 -6.57 -13.93
N THR A 50 -13.69 -6.33 -13.44
CA THR A 50 -14.91 -6.89 -14.02
C THR A 50 -15.23 -6.38 -15.43
N LYS A 51 -14.62 -5.28 -15.87
CA LYS A 51 -14.81 -4.73 -17.22
C LYS A 51 -13.86 -5.33 -18.24
N THR A 52 -12.62 -5.61 -17.85
CA THR A 52 -11.56 -5.99 -18.79
C THR A 52 -11.06 -7.42 -18.59
N GLY A 53 -11.43 -8.08 -17.49
CA GLY A 53 -10.89 -9.38 -17.11
C GLY A 53 -9.40 -9.35 -16.69
N GLN A 54 -8.82 -8.17 -16.54
CA GLN A 54 -7.40 -8.05 -16.18
C GLN A 54 -7.19 -8.17 -14.68
N LEU A 55 -6.10 -8.81 -14.29
CA LEU A 55 -5.65 -8.85 -12.90
C LEU A 55 -5.34 -7.44 -12.40
N ILE A 56 -5.93 -7.07 -11.27
CA ILE A 56 -5.68 -5.80 -10.57
C ILE A 56 -4.76 -6.02 -9.37
N GLY A 57 -4.89 -7.17 -8.73
CA GLY A 57 -4.18 -7.52 -7.51
C GLY A 57 -4.69 -8.81 -6.91
N HIS A 58 -4.51 -8.95 -5.62
CA HIS A 58 -4.93 -10.13 -4.87
C HIS A 58 -5.57 -9.72 -3.54
N TYR A 59 -6.58 -10.47 -3.12
CA TYR A 59 -6.91 -10.58 -1.71
C TYR A 59 -5.87 -11.52 -1.08
N VAL A 60 -5.28 -11.09 0.00
CA VAL A 60 -4.25 -11.83 0.73
C VAL A 60 -4.79 -12.16 2.10
N PHE A 61 -4.60 -13.37 2.55
CA PHE A 61 -5.09 -13.81 3.85
C PHE A 61 -4.04 -14.63 4.60
N THR A 62 -4.08 -14.52 5.92
CA THR A 62 -3.22 -15.26 6.84
C THR A 62 -4.09 -15.99 7.85
N TYR A 63 -3.90 -17.30 7.95
CA TYR A 63 -4.49 -18.14 8.97
C TYR A 63 -3.41 -18.61 9.95
N LYS A 64 -3.76 -18.64 11.24
CA LYS A 64 -3.01 -19.35 12.26
C LYS A 64 -3.58 -20.75 12.44
N VAL A 65 -2.71 -21.75 12.47
CA VAL A 65 -3.08 -23.15 12.67
C VAL A 65 -3.01 -23.47 14.14
N HIS A 66 -4.13 -23.89 14.72
CA HIS A 66 -4.21 -24.40 16.09
C HIS A 66 -4.23 -25.93 16.06
N ASN A 67 -3.07 -26.57 16.07
CA ASN A 67 -2.91 -28.01 15.95
C ASN A 67 -3.67 -28.80 17.03
N GLU A 68 -3.65 -28.33 18.27
CA GLU A 68 -4.36 -28.98 19.39
C GLU A 68 -5.88 -28.93 19.20
N LYS A 69 -6.42 -27.83 18.70
CA LYS A 69 -7.86 -27.61 18.48
C LYS A 69 -8.33 -28.11 17.13
N LYS A 70 -7.43 -28.46 16.21
CA LYS A 70 -7.72 -28.78 14.81
C LYS A 70 -8.56 -27.67 14.14
N SER A 71 -8.22 -26.41 14.41
CA SER A 71 -8.95 -25.24 13.92
C SER A 71 -8.01 -24.22 13.29
N LEU A 72 -8.58 -23.41 12.40
CA LEU A 72 -7.92 -22.27 11.77
C LEU A 72 -8.50 -20.98 12.34
N GLU A 73 -7.64 -20.03 12.63
CA GLU A 73 -7.99 -18.68 13.02
C GLU A 73 -7.56 -17.71 11.93
N ILE A 74 -8.49 -16.92 11.42
CA ILE A 74 -8.16 -15.85 10.45
C ILE A 74 -7.47 -14.74 11.22
N LEU A 75 -6.20 -14.53 10.97
CA LEU A 75 -5.45 -13.43 11.57
C LEU A 75 -5.65 -12.15 10.79
N ASP A 76 -5.53 -12.22 9.46
CA ASP A 76 -5.63 -11.05 8.61
C ASP A 76 -6.19 -11.38 7.23
N ILE A 77 -6.87 -10.37 6.65
CA ILE A 77 -7.26 -10.33 5.25
C ILE A 77 -6.93 -8.95 4.74
N ASP A 78 -6.23 -8.88 3.63
CA ASP A 78 -5.79 -7.62 3.07
C ASP A 78 -5.84 -7.60 1.54
N LEU A 79 -5.54 -6.42 0.99
CA LEU A 79 -5.45 -6.19 -0.44
C LEU A 79 -4.01 -5.93 -0.82
N MET A 80 -3.56 -6.56 -1.90
CA MET A 80 -2.29 -6.26 -2.53
C MET A 80 -2.52 -5.98 -4.01
N LEU A 81 -2.22 -4.77 -4.48
CA LEU A 81 -2.35 -4.44 -5.90
C LEU A 81 -1.20 -5.07 -6.69
N ALA A 82 -1.50 -5.54 -7.89
CA ALA A 82 -0.50 -6.10 -8.78
C ALA A 82 0.51 -5.01 -9.18
N SER A 83 1.76 -5.17 -8.77
CA SER A 83 2.87 -4.33 -9.19
C SER A 83 3.54 -4.93 -10.42
N GLN A 84 3.87 -4.08 -11.39
CA GLN A 84 4.61 -4.49 -12.59
C GLN A 84 6.11 -4.63 -12.35
N THR A 85 6.60 -4.05 -11.27
CA THR A 85 8.03 -4.00 -10.92
C THR A 85 8.22 -4.37 -9.46
N ARG A 86 9.37 -4.97 -9.17
CA ARG A 86 9.84 -5.11 -7.79
C ARG A 86 10.77 -3.95 -7.46
N THR A 87 10.71 -3.50 -6.23
CA THR A 87 11.52 -2.40 -5.71
C THR A 87 12.45 -2.93 -4.64
N ARG A 88 13.69 -2.50 -4.67
CA ARG A 88 14.67 -2.83 -3.66
C ARG A 88 14.54 -1.88 -2.48
N VAL A 89 14.37 -2.43 -1.29
CA VAL A 89 14.27 -1.69 -0.03
C VAL A 89 15.16 -2.31 1.03
N THR A 90 15.67 -1.48 1.93
CA THR A 90 16.38 -1.92 3.14
C THR A 90 15.43 -1.86 4.31
N PHE A 91 15.16 -2.98 4.97
CA PHE A 91 14.36 -3.04 6.19
C PHE A 91 15.23 -2.61 7.37
N LEU A 92 14.96 -1.42 7.93
CA LEU A 92 15.81 -0.83 8.96
C LEU A 92 15.44 -1.34 10.35
N LYS A 93 14.15 -1.28 10.69
CA LYS A 93 13.66 -1.58 12.02
C LYS A 93 12.20 -2.02 12.00
N ARG A 94 11.88 -3.06 12.77
CA ARG A 94 10.50 -3.44 13.07
C ARG A 94 9.88 -2.44 14.03
N LEU A 95 8.67 -1.98 13.73
CA LEU A 95 7.97 -1.00 14.55
C LEU A 95 7.22 -1.66 15.72
N PRO A 96 7.07 -0.96 16.86
CA PRO A 96 6.42 -1.51 18.05
C PRO A 96 4.92 -1.78 17.87
N GLU A 97 4.28 -1.15 16.89
CA GLU A 97 2.87 -1.36 16.53
C GLU A 97 2.62 -2.70 15.83
N SER A 98 3.68 -3.43 15.50
CA SER A 98 3.60 -4.75 14.86
C SER A 98 2.96 -5.80 15.77
N SER A 99 2.15 -6.66 15.17
CA SER A 99 1.50 -7.83 15.79
C SER A 99 1.82 -9.10 15.01
N ASP A 100 1.29 -10.25 15.44
CA ASP A 100 1.38 -11.49 14.66
C ASP A 100 0.64 -11.39 13.31
N ALA A 101 -0.41 -10.58 13.26
CA ALA A 101 -1.21 -10.39 12.04
C ALA A 101 -0.57 -9.40 11.06
N ASN A 102 -0.05 -8.28 11.58
CA ASN A 102 0.43 -7.16 10.78
C ASN A 102 1.80 -6.72 11.28
N GLU A 103 2.81 -6.86 10.46
CA GLU A 103 4.14 -6.36 10.78
C GLU A 103 4.47 -5.07 10.02
N TYR A 104 4.89 -4.07 10.78
CA TYR A 104 5.28 -2.76 10.27
C TYR A 104 6.78 -2.56 10.40
N TYR A 105 7.37 -1.94 9.39
CA TYR A 105 8.81 -1.65 9.34
C TYR A 105 9.08 -0.23 8.89
N ASP A 106 10.10 0.38 9.50
CA ASP A 106 10.82 1.46 8.84
C ASP A 106 11.69 0.87 7.74
N VAL A 107 11.57 1.40 6.53
CA VAL A 107 12.39 0.99 5.39
C VAL A 107 13.04 2.19 4.74
N GLU A 108 14.19 1.97 4.11
CA GLU A 108 14.84 2.93 3.23
C GLU A 108 14.66 2.50 1.77
N ALA A 109 14.20 3.42 0.92
CA ALA A 109 14.19 3.23 -0.51
C ALA A 109 15.65 3.21 -1.02
N ALA A 110 16.06 2.12 -1.67
CA ALA A 110 17.45 1.87 -2.04
C ALA A 110 18.06 3.05 -2.81
N GLY A 111 19.18 3.57 -2.29
CA GLY A 111 19.95 4.65 -2.92
C GLY A 111 19.33 6.04 -2.85
N MET A 112 18.18 6.22 -2.18
CA MET A 112 17.47 7.51 -2.11
C MET A 112 17.65 8.22 -0.78
N GLY A 113 18.09 7.54 0.29
CA GLY A 113 18.19 8.08 1.64
C GLY A 113 16.85 8.55 2.20
N GLN A 114 15.74 8.02 1.68
CA GLN A 114 14.39 8.37 2.09
C GLN A 114 13.76 7.21 2.85
N HIS A 115 13.23 7.53 4.01
CA HIS A 115 12.64 6.57 4.92
C HIS A 115 11.11 6.57 4.79
N LEU A 116 10.52 5.39 4.92
CA LEU A 116 9.08 5.16 4.88
C LEU A 116 8.70 4.14 5.96
N GLN A 117 7.43 4.17 6.34
CA GLN A 117 6.81 3.11 7.13
C GLN A 117 5.96 2.24 6.22
N VAL A 118 6.20 0.95 6.25
CA VAL A 118 5.51 -0.03 5.41
C VAL A 118 4.90 -1.14 6.26
N GLU A 119 3.84 -1.72 5.76
CA GLU A 119 3.26 -2.94 6.29
C GLU A 119 3.66 -4.11 5.39
N THR A 120 4.16 -5.18 6.00
CA THR A 120 4.52 -6.39 5.25
C THR A 120 3.32 -7.31 5.11
N VAL A 121 3.07 -7.73 3.89
CA VAL A 121 2.10 -8.76 3.55
C VAL A 121 2.83 -10.09 3.41
N ASN A 122 2.22 -11.19 3.87
CA ASN A 122 2.81 -12.53 3.80
C ASN A 122 4.17 -12.65 4.50
N ARG A 123 4.35 -11.96 5.63
CA ARG A 123 5.63 -11.92 6.36
C ARG A 123 6.16 -13.32 6.68
N HIS A 124 5.27 -14.23 7.09
CA HIS A 124 5.65 -15.59 7.50
C HIS A 124 6.07 -16.50 6.33
N THR A 125 5.93 -16.08 5.08
CA THR A 125 6.50 -16.81 3.92
C THR A 125 8.02 -16.75 3.91
N VAL A 126 8.61 -15.79 4.64
CA VAL A 126 10.06 -15.64 4.79
C VAL A 126 10.45 -16.06 6.20
N ALA A 127 11.14 -17.20 6.31
CA ALA A 127 11.56 -17.77 7.61
C ALA A 127 12.61 -16.91 8.33
N GLU A 128 13.38 -16.11 7.58
CA GLU A 128 14.49 -15.33 8.11
C GLU A 128 14.03 -13.99 8.72
N GLN A 129 14.80 -13.49 9.67
CA GLN A 129 14.67 -12.12 10.13
C GLN A 129 14.98 -11.17 8.97
N ILE A 130 14.09 -10.23 8.68
CA ILE A 130 14.26 -9.27 7.58
C ILE A 130 14.87 -7.94 8.02
N GLU A 131 14.82 -7.62 9.32
CA GLU A 131 15.43 -6.41 9.87
C GLU A 131 16.94 -6.38 9.59
N GLY A 132 17.43 -5.26 9.09
CA GLY A 132 18.82 -5.09 8.66
C GLY A 132 19.14 -5.68 7.28
N THR A 133 18.15 -6.21 6.55
CA THR A 133 18.37 -6.81 5.23
C THR A 133 17.83 -5.96 4.09
N GLU A 134 18.42 -6.12 2.92
CA GLU A 134 17.95 -5.56 1.66
C GLU A 134 17.15 -6.61 0.89
N ARG A 135 15.96 -6.25 0.40
CA ARG A 135 15.05 -7.17 -0.30
C ARG A 135 14.43 -6.50 -1.52
N ASP A 136 14.18 -7.31 -2.55
CA ASP A 136 13.31 -6.95 -3.66
C ASP A 136 11.87 -7.30 -3.30
N VAL A 137 10.98 -6.30 -3.30
CA VAL A 137 9.59 -6.44 -2.87
C VAL A 137 8.62 -5.88 -3.90
N SER A 138 7.44 -6.42 -3.98
CA SER A 138 6.31 -5.76 -4.65
C SER A 138 5.72 -4.73 -3.72
N VAL A 139 5.41 -3.54 -4.23
CA VAL A 139 4.91 -2.41 -3.43
C VAL A 139 3.62 -1.89 -4.00
N CYS A 140 2.66 -1.55 -3.15
CA CYS A 140 1.48 -0.78 -3.50
C CYS A 140 1.09 0.19 -2.39
N ALA A 141 0.17 1.13 -2.69
CA ALA A 141 -0.28 2.10 -1.70
C ALA A 141 -1.80 2.28 -1.72
N PHE A 142 -2.34 2.45 -0.52
CA PHE A 142 -3.74 2.73 -0.24
C PHE A 142 -3.84 4.06 0.54
N PRO A 143 -4.06 5.18 -0.15
CA PRO A 143 -4.16 6.47 0.51
C PRO A 143 -5.44 6.57 1.35
N PHE A 144 -5.35 7.16 2.53
CA PHE A 144 -6.49 7.62 3.32
C PHE A 144 -6.62 9.14 3.30
N LYS A 145 -5.58 9.85 2.84
CA LYS A 145 -5.61 11.28 2.53
C LYS A 145 -4.82 11.53 1.27
N LEU A 146 -5.44 12.21 0.29
CA LEU A 146 -4.84 12.46 -1.00
C LEU A 146 -5.24 13.82 -1.55
N THR A 147 -4.29 14.51 -2.18
CA THR A 147 -4.55 15.74 -2.91
C THR A 147 -3.85 15.71 -4.26
N VAL A 148 -4.58 16.06 -5.31
CA VAL A 148 -4.08 16.12 -6.68
C VAL A 148 -3.65 17.55 -7.02
N TYR A 149 -2.41 17.72 -7.42
CA TYR A 149 -1.83 19.00 -7.83
C TYR A 149 -1.53 19.01 -9.33
N LYS A 150 -1.70 20.18 -9.96
CA LYS A 150 -1.38 20.34 -11.39
C LYS A 150 0.07 19.95 -11.73
N ASN A 151 1.00 20.23 -10.82
CA ASN A 151 2.43 19.96 -10.93
C ASN A 151 3.11 20.17 -9.58
N LEU A 152 4.40 19.87 -9.50
CA LEU A 152 5.21 20.03 -8.29
C LEU A 152 5.27 21.47 -7.76
N LYS A 153 5.26 22.47 -8.67
CA LYS A 153 5.22 23.88 -8.27
C LYS A 153 3.95 24.23 -7.49
N ALA A 154 2.80 23.70 -7.92
CA ALA A 154 1.52 23.90 -7.22
C ALA A 154 1.51 23.21 -5.85
N LEU A 155 2.06 22.01 -5.74
CA LEU A 155 2.25 21.29 -4.47
C LEU A 155 3.15 22.10 -3.52
N ASN A 156 4.33 22.49 -3.98
CA ASN A 156 5.29 23.24 -3.16
C ASN A 156 4.71 24.60 -2.70
N LYS A 157 3.90 25.26 -3.55
CA LYS A 157 3.15 26.47 -3.17
C LYS A 157 2.16 26.18 -2.03
N HIS A 158 1.45 25.06 -2.09
CA HIS A 158 0.50 24.67 -1.05
C HIS A 158 1.19 24.52 0.31
N PHE A 159 2.37 23.90 0.34
CA PHE A 159 3.17 23.72 1.55
C PHE A 159 4.01 24.96 1.92
N GLY A 160 3.88 26.09 1.24
CA GLY A 160 4.54 27.35 1.58
C GLY A 160 6.02 27.47 1.18
N PHE A 161 6.53 26.53 0.38
CA PHE A 161 7.94 26.54 -0.07
C PHE A 161 8.30 27.58 -1.15
N HIS A 162 7.38 28.50 -1.48
CA HIS A 162 7.63 29.56 -2.47
C HIS A 162 7.99 30.90 -1.88
N ARG A 163 8.12 30.97 -0.57
CA ARG A 163 8.42 32.25 0.06
C ARG A 163 9.91 32.55 -0.05
N HIS A 164 10.27 33.49 -0.92
CA HIS A 164 11.59 34.11 -0.85
C HIS A 164 11.68 34.85 0.48
N LYS A 165 12.40 34.31 1.45
CA LYS A 165 12.74 35.04 2.66
C LYS A 165 13.93 35.91 2.34
N LYS A 166 13.74 37.25 2.32
CA LYS A 166 14.85 38.19 2.31
C LYS A 166 15.46 38.20 3.72
N ILE A 167 16.68 37.75 3.85
CA ILE A 167 17.48 37.89 5.05
C ILE A 167 18.61 38.87 4.69
N GLY A 168 18.44 40.15 5.05
CA GLY A 168 19.34 41.24 4.63
C GLY A 168 19.30 41.44 3.13
N LYS A 169 20.47 41.47 2.46
CA LYS A 169 20.62 41.58 1.01
C LYS A 169 20.49 40.27 0.24
N THR A 170 20.40 39.12 0.93
CA THR A 170 20.40 37.79 0.33
C THR A 170 18.98 37.25 0.24
N CYS A 171 18.59 36.84 -0.96
CA CYS A 171 17.32 36.16 -1.19
C CYS A 171 17.54 34.64 -1.10
N MET A 172 17.12 34.03 0.02
CA MET A 172 17.18 32.57 0.16
C MET A 172 15.90 31.93 -0.42
N LYS A 173 16.08 31.07 -1.39
CA LYS A 173 15.01 30.24 -1.93
C LYS A 173 14.86 29.03 -1.01
N THR A 174 13.70 28.87 -0.40
CA THR A 174 13.41 27.66 0.40
C THR A 174 13.39 26.45 -0.55
N ALA A 175 14.15 25.42 -0.25
CA ALA A 175 14.07 24.14 -0.93
C ALA A 175 12.65 23.59 -0.77
N GLY A 176 12.02 23.14 -1.85
CA GLY A 176 10.73 22.46 -1.83
C GLY A 176 10.90 20.95 -1.83
N PHE A 177 9.77 20.26 -1.81
CA PHE A 177 9.75 18.82 -2.05
C PHE A 177 10.21 18.46 -3.46
N SER A 178 10.83 17.29 -3.59
CA SER A 178 11.00 16.62 -4.88
C SER A 178 9.67 15.99 -5.34
N ASP A 179 9.60 15.57 -6.57
CA ASP A 179 8.45 14.86 -7.15
C ASP A 179 8.37 13.37 -6.75
N THR A 180 9.37 12.90 -6.02
CA THR A 180 9.47 11.54 -5.49
C THR A 180 9.79 11.54 -3.98
N PHE A 181 9.36 12.56 -3.25
CA PHE A 181 9.61 12.65 -1.81
C PHE A 181 8.78 11.64 -1.03
N ALA A 182 9.41 11.04 0.00
CA ALA A 182 8.75 10.18 0.96
C ALA A 182 9.30 10.37 2.38
N ALA A 183 8.44 10.19 3.37
CA ALA A 183 8.81 10.23 4.79
C ALA A 183 7.81 9.42 5.62
N PRO A 184 8.19 8.97 6.84
CA PRO A 184 7.24 8.44 7.81
C PRO A 184 6.11 9.43 8.09
N GLY A 185 4.88 8.95 8.17
CA GLY A 185 3.70 9.79 8.30
C GLY A 185 3.64 10.56 9.60
N ASN A 186 4.17 10.01 10.69
CA ASN A 186 4.25 10.64 12.00
C ASN A 186 5.07 11.95 12.01
N VAL A 187 5.88 12.21 10.99
CA VAL A 187 6.61 13.48 10.82
C VAL A 187 5.64 14.63 10.52
N PHE A 188 4.47 14.36 9.92
CA PHE A 188 3.50 15.35 9.46
C PHE A 188 2.18 15.37 10.22
N ALA A 189 1.88 14.32 10.99
CA ALA A 189 0.65 14.22 11.78
C ALA A 189 0.92 13.52 13.11
N LYS A 190 0.32 14.06 14.19
CA LYS A 190 0.55 13.55 15.56
C LYS A 190 -0.50 12.55 16.04
N GLU A 191 -1.50 12.21 15.24
CA GLU A 191 -2.76 11.68 15.78
C GLU A 191 -3.11 10.23 15.37
N ASP A 192 -2.32 9.57 14.51
CA ASP A 192 -2.70 8.23 14.06
C ASP A 192 -1.91 7.13 14.77
N ALA A 193 -2.65 6.18 15.33
CA ALA A 193 -2.10 5.05 16.09
C ALA A 193 -1.41 3.99 15.22
N GLN A 194 -1.55 4.07 13.89
CA GLN A 194 -0.95 3.10 12.97
C GLN A 194 0.15 3.74 12.13
N PRO A 195 1.24 3.00 11.86
CA PRO A 195 2.30 3.45 10.97
C PRO A 195 1.78 3.67 9.55
N TYR A 196 2.14 4.79 8.95
CA TYR A 196 1.82 5.13 7.56
C TYR A 196 2.91 6.01 6.95
N SER A 197 2.87 6.21 5.64
CA SER A 197 3.83 7.05 4.94
C SER A 197 3.19 8.27 4.30
N PHE A 198 3.87 9.41 4.39
CA PHE A 198 3.61 10.55 3.52
C PHE A 198 4.45 10.41 2.25
N MET A 199 3.80 10.44 1.09
CA MET A 199 4.48 10.32 -0.19
C MET A 199 4.02 11.39 -1.18
N ILE A 200 4.96 11.81 -2.02
CA ILE A 200 4.71 12.61 -3.21
C ILE A 200 5.10 11.77 -4.42
N GLY A 201 4.25 11.78 -5.44
CA GLY A 201 4.55 11.06 -6.67
C GLY A 201 3.91 11.68 -7.90
N THR A 202 4.47 11.35 -9.06
CA THR A 202 3.98 11.77 -10.37
C THR A 202 3.16 10.67 -11.02
N VAL A 203 1.93 10.97 -11.41
CA VAL A 203 1.02 10.03 -12.09
C VAL A 203 1.55 9.73 -13.49
N ARG A 204 1.94 8.49 -13.75
CA ARG A 204 2.43 8.02 -15.05
C ARG A 204 1.30 7.54 -15.96
N SER A 205 0.34 6.82 -15.38
CA SER A 205 -0.89 6.41 -16.03
C SER A 205 -1.97 6.14 -14.99
N PHE A 206 -3.22 6.07 -15.43
CA PHE A 206 -4.33 5.64 -14.58
C PHE A 206 -5.45 5.09 -15.44
N ARG A 207 -6.28 4.26 -14.84
CA ARG A 207 -7.50 3.72 -15.45
C ARG A 207 -8.59 3.55 -14.40
N ASP A 208 -9.84 3.62 -14.84
CA ASP A 208 -10.97 3.21 -14.01
C ASP A 208 -11.05 1.68 -14.02
N VAL A 209 -11.20 1.12 -12.85
CA VAL A 209 -11.37 -0.31 -12.63
C VAL A 209 -12.59 -0.57 -11.78
N SER A 210 -13.12 -1.77 -11.87
CA SER A 210 -14.20 -2.22 -11.01
C SER A 210 -13.95 -3.65 -10.55
N ILE A 211 -14.20 -3.90 -9.28
CA ILE A 211 -14.19 -5.24 -8.69
C ILE A 211 -15.61 -5.60 -8.25
N CYS A 212 -15.89 -6.88 -8.21
CA CYS A 212 -17.12 -7.40 -7.66
C CYS A 212 -16.78 -8.16 -6.38
N ILE A 213 -17.40 -7.76 -5.29
CA ILE A 213 -17.30 -8.45 -4.02
C ILE A 213 -18.74 -8.90 -3.70
N ASP A 214 -18.98 -10.20 -3.82
CA ASP A 214 -20.32 -10.75 -3.82
C ASP A 214 -21.18 -10.08 -4.93
N GLU A 215 -22.30 -9.48 -4.62
CA GLU A 215 -23.14 -8.74 -5.56
C GLU A 215 -22.78 -7.24 -5.67
N GLN A 216 -21.89 -6.75 -4.82
CA GLN A 216 -21.52 -5.33 -4.77
C GLN A 216 -20.37 -5.03 -5.74
N LYS A 217 -20.58 -4.03 -6.63
CA LYS A 217 -19.55 -3.50 -7.51
C LYS A 217 -18.90 -2.28 -6.90
N LEU A 218 -17.59 -2.34 -6.70
CA LEU A 218 -16.77 -1.22 -6.28
C LEU A 218 -16.01 -0.63 -7.47
N TYR A 219 -16.02 0.70 -7.57
CA TYR A 219 -15.39 1.45 -8.65
C TYR A 219 -14.29 2.34 -8.08
N PHE A 220 -13.09 2.22 -8.63
CA PHE A 220 -11.98 3.07 -8.24
C PHE A 220 -11.02 3.33 -9.40
N VAL A 221 -10.10 4.25 -9.19
CA VAL A 221 -8.99 4.51 -10.11
C VAL A 221 -7.77 3.75 -9.65
N LEU A 222 -7.21 2.95 -10.53
CA LEU A 222 -5.89 2.35 -10.36
C LEU A 222 -4.87 3.21 -11.12
N ALA A 223 -3.99 3.88 -10.39
CA ALA A 223 -2.95 4.72 -10.96
C ALA A 223 -1.57 4.08 -10.79
N GLN A 224 -0.72 4.25 -11.80
CA GLN A 224 0.71 3.98 -11.71
C GLN A 224 1.40 5.29 -11.36
N VAL A 225 2.02 5.35 -10.20
CA VAL A 225 2.59 6.57 -9.62
C VAL A 225 4.08 6.37 -9.41
N GLU A 226 4.89 7.25 -9.99
CA GLU A 226 6.32 7.28 -9.73
C GLU A 226 6.60 7.97 -8.41
N THR A 227 7.22 7.26 -7.50
CA THR A 227 7.52 7.66 -6.12
C THR A 227 8.99 7.38 -5.80
N ALA A 228 9.40 7.60 -4.56
CA ALA A 228 10.72 7.17 -4.06
C ALA A 228 10.93 5.64 -4.13
N LEU A 229 9.85 4.86 -4.17
CA LEU A 229 9.85 3.41 -4.31
C LEU A 229 9.75 2.95 -5.78
N GLY A 230 10.01 3.84 -6.75
CA GLY A 230 9.78 3.57 -8.17
C GLY A 230 8.32 3.76 -8.56
N ILE A 231 7.90 3.08 -9.64
CA ILE A 231 6.50 3.15 -10.12
C ILE A 231 5.68 2.10 -9.38
N ILE A 232 4.76 2.56 -8.54
CA ILE A 232 3.90 1.72 -7.73
C ILE A 232 2.42 1.89 -8.10
N PRO A 233 1.58 0.85 -7.99
CA PRO A 233 0.14 0.96 -8.10
C PRO A 233 -0.45 1.63 -6.85
N VAL A 234 -1.40 2.53 -7.08
CA VAL A 234 -2.14 3.28 -6.04
C VAL A 234 -3.64 3.16 -6.32
N ALA A 235 -4.41 2.70 -5.35
CA ALA A 235 -5.87 2.65 -5.43
C ALA A 235 -6.50 3.95 -4.93
N MET A 236 -7.40 4.55 -5.69
CA MET A 236 -8.04 5.83 -5.36
C MET A 236 -9.54 5.77 -5.66
N GLY A 237 -10.37 5.73 -4.62
CA GLY A 237 -11.83 5.78 -4.75
C GLY A 237 -12.31 7.15 -5.23
N ARG A 238 -13.18 7.19 -6.25
CA ARG A 238 -13.79 8.46 -6.70
C ARG A 238 -14.78 9.04 -5.71
N GLU A 239 -15.33 8.20 -4.86
CA GLU A 239 -16.22 8.61 -3.78
C GLU A 239 -15.45 9.18 -2.57
N VAL A 240 -14.18 8.75 -2.42
CA VAL A 240 -13.33 9.10 -1.30
C VAL A 240 -12.52 10.37 -1.58
N PHE A 241 -12.05 10.53 -2.83
CA PHE A 241 -11.12 11.60 -3.19
C PHE A 241 -11.64 12.48 -4.33
N ASP A 242 -11.32 13.80 -4.29
CA ASP A 242 -11.53 14.70 -5.43
C ASP A 242 -10.47 14.46 -6.51
N LEU A 243 -10.83 13.62 -7.49
CA LEU A 243 -9.97 13.24 -8.60
C LEU A 243 -10.18 14.06 -9.88
N LYS A 244 -10.94 15.17 -9.82
CA LYS A 244 -11.24 16.03 -11.01
C LYS A 244 -9.99 16.55 -11.72
N LYS A 245 -8.90 16.72 -11.00
CA LYS A 245 -7.62 17.19 -11.53
C LYS A 245 -6.66 16.07 -11.93
N LEU A 246 -7.08 14.81 -11.74
CA LEU A 246 -6.24 13.66 -12.06
C LEU A 246 -5.98 13.57 -13.57
N ARG A 247 -4.73 13.53 -13.96
CA ARG A 247 -4.26 13.34 -15.33
C ARG A 247 -2.82 12.84 -15.33
N LYS A 248 -2.38 12.27 -16.43
CA LYS A 248 -0.98 11.91 -16.63
C LYS A 248 -0.08 13.14 -16.43
N GLY A 249 0.99 12.98 -15.66
CA GLY A 249 1.95 14.04 -15.33
C GLY A 249 1.52 14.98 -14.20
N CYS A 250 0.32 14.83 -13.61
CA CYS A 250 0.01 15.54 -12.37
C CYS A 250 0.78 14.94 -11.19
N VAL A 251 0.91 15.74 -10.13
CA VAL A 251 1.58 15.33 -8.89
C VAL A 251 0.51 15.05 -7.83
N ILE A 252 0.66 13.98 -7.10
CA ILE A 252 -0.17 13.68 -5.93
C ILE A 252 0.68 13.75 -4.67
N GLY A 253 0.10 14.30 -3.61
CA GLY A 253 0.61 14.20 -2.25
C GLY A 253 -0.38 13.35 -1.45
N MET A 254 0.10 12.33 -0.77
CA MET A 254 -0.76 11.38 -0.06
C MET A 254 -0.17 10.93 1.27
N ASN A 255 -1.06 10.73 2.26
CA ASN A 255 -0.80 9.87 3.39
C ASN A 255 -1.40 8.52 3.06
N ALA A 256 -0.60 7.47 3.11
CA ALA A 256 -1.00 6.17 2.62
C ALA A 256 -0.46 5.03 3.49
N ASP A 257 -1.24 3.98 3.57
CA ASP A 257 -0.76 2.67 3.97
C ASP A 257 0.03 2.11 2.79
N VAL A 258 1.31 1.92 2.99
CA VAL A 258 2.21 1.35 1.99
C VAL A 258 2.41 -0.12 2.32
N LYS A 259 2.04 -0.96 1.38
CA LYS A 259 2.14 -2.42 1.52
C LYS A 259 3.31 -2.95 0.72
N VAL A 260 4.05 -3.86 1.33
CA VAL A 260 5.13 -4.59 0.68
C VAL A 260 4.87 -6.08 0.76
N ASP A 261 4.95 -6.76 -0.38
CA ASP A 261 4.84 -8.21 -0.47
C ASP A 261 6.25 -8.80 -0.65
N LEU A 262 6.66 -9.61 0.32
CA LEU A 262 7.94 -10.29 0.35
C LEU A 262 7.95 -11.56 -0.51
N SER A 263 6.77 -12.12 -0.77
CA SER A 263 6.64 -13.36 -1.54
C SER A 263 7.05 -13.17 -3.00
N THR A 264 7.51 -14.25 -3.59
CA THR A 264 7.72 -14.33 -5.04
C THR A 264 6.56 -15.10 -5.68
N PRO A 265 6.31 -14.95 -7.00
CA PRO A 265 5.32 -15.77 -7.69
C PRO A 265 5.58 -17.28 -7.57
N GLU A 266 6.80 -17.67 -7.26
CA GLU A 266 7.22 -19.06 -7.12
C GLU A 266 6.77 -19.69 -5.81
N ASP A 267 6.64 -18.87 -4.74
CA ASP A 267 6.21 -19.33 -3.42
C ASP A 267 4.76 -19.87 -3.41
N PHE A 268 3.95 -19.52 -4.41
CA PHE A 268 2.55 -19.94 -4.55
C PHE A 268 2.30 -20.91 -5.72
N LYS A 269 3.36 -21.42 -6.33
CA LYS A 269 3.25 -22.50 -7.32
C LYS A 269 3.31 -23.83 -6.56
N GLY A 270 2.15 -24.27 -6.06
CA GLY A 270 1.94 -25.62 -5.55
C GLY A 270 1.79 -26.64 -6.68
#